data_07a58f63231913a0c08cfb8182cafd77
#
_entry.id   07a58f63231913a0c08cfb8182cafd77
#
_cell.length_a   1.000
_cell.length_b   1.000
_cell.length_c   1.000
_cell.angle_alpha   90.00
_cell.angle_beta   90.00
_cell.angle_gamma   90.00
#
_symmetry.space_group_name_H-M   'P 1'
#
loop_
_entity.id
_entity.type
_entity.pdbx_description
1 polymer ?
#
loop_
_entity_poly.entity_id
_entity_poly.type
_entity_poly.pdbx_seq_one_letter_code
_entity_poly.pdbx_strand_id
1 'polypeptide(L)'
;MLLAKRMGKKRIIAETGAGQHGVATATVCALMNMQCIVYMGKTDVERQHINVEKMKMLGAEVRPVTSGNMTLKDATNEAIRDWCCHPADTYYVIGSTVGPHPYPDMVARLQSVISEEIKKQLKEQEGREYPDYLMACVGGGSNAAGTIYHYIDAVSYTHLR
;
A
#
# COMPACT_ATOMS: atom_id res chain seq x y z
N MET A 1 2.77 -7.55 8.58
CA MET A 1 3.97 -7.73 9.45
C MET A 1 3.84 -8.95 10.38
N LEU A 2 2.77 -9.09 11.16
CA LEU A 2 2.58 -10.27 12.04
C LEU A 2 2.63 -11.59 11.24
N LEU A 3 2.03 -11.63 10.05
CA LEU A 3 2.09 -12.78 9.17
C LEU A 3 3.54 -13.09 8.73
N ALA A 4 4.30 -12.09 8.30
CA ALA A 4 5.70 -12.25 7.92
C ALA A 4 6.53 -12.85 9.07
N LYS A 5 6.32 -12.36 10.30
CA LYS A 5 6.98 -12.89 11.50
C LYS A 5 6.60 -14.35 11.76
N ARG A 6 5.30 -14.70 11.64
CA ARG A 6 4.84 -16.10 11.80
C ARG A 6 5.41 -17.04 10.74
N MET A 7 5.65 -16.52 9.53
CA MET A 7 6.30 -17.25 8.43
C MET A 7 7.83 -17.36 8.58
N GLY A 8 8.42 -16.80 9.65
CA GLY A 8 9.86 -16.81 9.88
C GLY A 8 10.66 -15.90 8.95
N LYS A 9 9.99 -14.96 8.27
CA LYS A 9 10.65 -14.01 7.37
C LYS A 9 11.42 -12.96 8.17
N LYS A 10 12.63 -12.65 7.72
CA LYS A 10 13.53 -11.71 8.40
C LYS A 10 13.69 -10.39 7.66
N ARG A 11 13.48 -10.42 6.35
CA ARG A 11 13.64 -9.31 5.44
C ARG A 11 12.27 -8.88 4.89
N ILE A 12 11.99 -7.59 5.01
CA ILE A 12 10.74 -6.99 4.52
C ILE A 12 11.07 -6.05 3.39
N ILE A 13 10.31 -6.14 2.32
CA ILE A 13 10.36 -5.18 1.23
C ILE A 13 8.99 -4.54 1.02
N ALA A 14 8.99 -3.29 0.57
CA ALA A 14 7.79 -2.56 0.18
C ALA A 14 8.10 -1.64 -1.00
N GLU A 15 7.10 -1.34 -1.80
CA GLU A 15 7.10 -0.23 -2.74
C GLU A 15 6.48 1.01 -2.10
N THR A 16 6.82 2.20 -2.58
CA THR A 16 6.13 3.42 -2.20
C THR A 16 6.24 4.49 -3.29
N GLY A 17 5.19 5.30 -3.45
CA GLY A 17 5.18 6.49 -4.30
C GLY A 17 5.25 7.75 -3.44
N ALA A 18 4.13 8.13 -2.81
CA ALA A 18 4.09 9.29 -1.91
C ALA A 18 4.88 9.10 -0.60
N GLY A 19 5.31 7.88 -0.29
CA GLY A 19 6.13 7.58 0.89
C GLY A 19 5.36 7.11 2.11
N GLN A 20 4.04 7.24 2.18
CA GLN A 20 3.26 6.90 3.37
C GLN A 20 3.30 5.40 3.69
N HIS A 21 3.12 4.55 2.68
CA HIS A 21 3.23 3.10 2.85
C HIS A 21 4.64 2.68 3.29
N GLY A 22 5.67 3.31 2.72
CA GLY A 22 7.06 3.08 3.11
C GLY A 22 7.33 3.45 4.58
N VAL A 23 6.87 4.62 5.02
CA VAL A 23 7.00 5.06 6.42
C VAL A 23 6.27 4.11 7.37
N ALA A 24 5.03 3.72 7.05
CA ALA A 24 4.26 2.78 7.86
C ALA A 24 4.98 1.42 7.97
N THR A 25 5.49 0.89 6.85
CA THR A 25 6.25 -0.36 6.83
C THR A 25 7.53 -0.24 7.64
N ALA A 26 8.31 0.82 7.46
CA ALA A 26 9.54 1.08 8.22
C ALA A 26 9.27 1.17 9.73
N THR A 27 8.19 1.84 10.14
CA THR A 27 7.79 1.96 11.55
C THR A 27 7.56 0.59 12.18
N VAL A 28 6.80 -0.28 11.52
CA VAL A 28 6.51 -1.61 12.07
C VAL A 28 7.75 -2.52 11.99
N CYS A 29 8.60 -2.37 10.98
CA CYS A 29 9.88 -3.09 10.91
C CYS A 29 10.81 -2.70 12.06
N ALA A 30 10.92 -1.41 12.36
CA ALA A 30 11.69 -0.91 13.52
C ALA A 30 11.16 -1.49 14.84
N LEU A 31 9.84 -1.45 15.06
CA LEU A 31 9.19 -2.02 16.23
C LEU A 31 9.45 -3.52 16.39
N MET A 32 9.49 -4.26 15.28
CA MET A 32 9.64 -5.73 15.27
C MET A 32 11.08 -6.19 15.08
N ASN A 33 12.04 -5.28 15.01
CA ASN A 33 13.46 -5.54 14.72
C ASN A 33 13.65 -6.40 13.46
N MET A 34 13.02 -5.98 12.36
CA MET A 34 13.09 -6.67 11.05
C MET A 34 13.80 -5.77 10.04
N GLN A 35 14.60 -6.36 9.17
CA GLN A 35 15.22 -5.63 8.06
C GLN A 35 14.15 -5.07 7.14
N CYS A 36 14.26 -3.79 6.78
CA CYS A 36 13.31 -3.09 5.92
C CYS A 36 14.01 -2.45 4.71
N ILE A 37 13.53 -2.79 3.52
CA ILE A 37 13.97 -2.18 2.26
C ILE A 37 12.75 -1.62 1.55
N VAL A 38 12.81 -0.34 1.20
CA VAL A 38 11.72 0.37 0.52
C VAL A 38 12.18 0.81 -0.87
N TYR A 39 11.51 0.31 -1.90
CA TYR A 39 11.69 0.73 -3.27
C TYR A 39 10.86 1.98 -3.56
N MET A 40 11.48 3.00 -4.12
CA MET A 40 10.81 4.27 -4.43
C MET A 40 11.37 4.84 -5.73
N GLY A 41 10.52 5.30 -6.62
CA GLY A 41 10.98 5.94 -7.86
C GLY A 41 11.86 7.16 -7.55
N LYS A 42 12.95 7.37 -8.30
CA LYS A 42 13.88 8.49 -8.07
C LYS A 42 13.16 9.84 -8.07
N THR A 43 12.22 10.03 -8.98
CA THR A 43 11.40 11.26 -9.05
C THR A 43 10.57 11.46 -7.77
N ASP A 44 10.03 10.38 -7.22
CA ASP A 44 9.24 10.42 -6.00
C ASP A 44 10.13 10.62 -4.76
N VAL A 45 11.34 10.06 -4.74
CA VAL A 45 12.35 10.31 -3.67
C VAL A 45 12.65 11.80 -3.55
N GLU A 46 12.83 12.48 -4.67
CA GLU A 46 13.11 13.93 -4.70
C GLU A 46 11.90 14.75 -4.22
N ARG A 47 10.69 14.39 -4.67
CA ARG A 47 9.45 15.09 -4.30
C ARG A 47 9.06 14.88 -2.84
N GLN A 48 9.35 13.71 -2.29
CA GLN A 48 8.88 13.24 -0.98
C GLN A 48 10.04 13.02 0.00
N HIS A 49 11.09 13.84 -0.09
CA HIS A 49 12.33 13.67 0.69
C HIS A 49 12.07 13.59 2.21
N ILE A 50 11.07 14.30 2.74
CA ILE A 50 10.72 14.26 4.15
C ILE A 50 10.32 12.83 4.59
N ASN A 51 9.55 12.13 3.75
CA ASN A 51 9.18 10.74 4.04
C ASN A 51 10.38 9.79 3.89
N VAL A 52 11.28 10.08 2.96
CA VAL A 52 12.54 9.34 2.81
C VAL A 52 13.40 9.45 4.08
N GLU A 53 13.55 10.65 4.63
CA GLU A 53 14.31 10.86 5.87
C GLU A 53 13.63 10.16 7.07
N LYS A 54 12.30 10.18 7.18
CA LYS A 54 11.59 9.41 8.20
C LYS A 54 11.87 7.91 8.10
N MET A 55 11.84 7.35 6.89
CA MET A 55 12.16 5.93 6.66
C MET A 55 13.59 5.59 7.08
N LYS A 56 14.56 6.44 6.73
CA LYS A 56 15.97 6.27 7.15
C LYS A 56 16.14 6.36 8.66
N MET A 57 15.50 7.33 9.32
CA MET A 57 15.52 7.45 10.79
C MET A 57 14.98 6.20 11.49
N LEU A 58 14.01 5.51 10.86
CA LEU A 58 13.45 4.25 11.32
C LEU A 58 14.32 3.03 10.98
N GLY A 59 15.49 3.24 10.38
CA GLY A 59 16.42 2.17 10.01
C GLY A 59 16.10 1.45 8.71
N ALA A 60 15.20 1.95 7.90
CA ALA A 60 14.91 1.37 6.60
C ALA A 60 15.91 1.83 5.54
N GLU A 61 16.29 0.90 4.66
CA GLU A 61 17.04 1.20 3.44
C GLU A 61 16.08 1.65 2.34
N VAL A 62 16.20 2.88 1.87
CA VAL A 62 15.43 3.38 0.73
C VAL A 62 16.25 3.22 -0.54
N ARG A 63 15.73 2.45 -1.50
CA ARG A 63 16.35 2.18 -2.80
C ARG A 63 15.68 2.99 -3.90
N PRO A 64 16.35 4.05 -4.41
CA PRO A 64 15.83 4.79 -5.55
C PRO A 64 15.83 3.94 -6.82
N VAL A 65 14.69 3.91 -7.52
CA VAL A 65 14.54 3.22 -8.80
C VAL A 65 14.69 4.21 -9.93
N THR A 66 15.64 3.93 -10.84
CA THR A 66 15.99 4.81 -11.97
C THR A 66 15.51 4.30 -13.31
N SER A 67 14.87 3.13 -13.35
CA SER A 67 14.29 2.56 -14.56
C SER A 67 12.92 3.18 -14.90
N GLY A 68 12.53 3.11 -16.15
CA GLY A 68 11.23 3.58 -16.64
C GLY A 68 10.99 5.07 -16.40
N ASN A 69 9.82 5.39 -15.87
CA ASN A 69 9.43 6.77 -15.52
C ASN A 69 9.89 7.19 -14.11
N MET A 70 10.61 6.32 -13.42
CA MET A 70 11.13 6.55 -12.07
C MET A 70 10.03 6.90 -11.03
N THR A 71 8.87 6.21 -11.15
CA THR A 71 7.68 6.42 -10.31
C THR A 71 7.24 5.13 -9.62
N LEU A 72 6.09 5.16 -8.94
CA LEU A 72 5.51 4.03 -8.19
C LEU A 72 5.47 2.72 -9.00
N LYS A 73 5.09 2.76 -10.29
CA LYS A 73 5.04 1.57 -11.14
C LYS A 73 6.39 0.87 -11.22
N ASP A 74 7.45 1.65 -11.41
CA ASP A 74 8.81 1.11 -11.54
C ASP A 74 9.33 0.60 -10.19
N ALA A 75 9.00 1.31 -9.10
CA ALA A 75 9.27 0.85 -7.73
C ALA A 75 8.61 -0.50 -7.44
N THR A 76 7.35 -0.68 -7.84
CA THR A 76 6.61 -1.96 -7.71
C THR A 76 7.30 -3.07 -8.51
N ASN A 77 7.72 -2.79 -9.74
CA ASN A 77 8.40 -3.76 -10.58
C ASN A 77 9.73 -4.23 -9.97
N GLU A 78 10.52 -3.30 -9.41
CA GLU A 78 11.79 -3.66 -8.74
C GLU A 78 11.54 -4.45 -7.44
N ALA A 79 10.54 -4.07 -6.66
CA ALA A 79 10.16 -4.82 -5.46
C ALA A 79 9.76 -6.26 -5.80
N ILE A 80 8.99 -6.48 -6.88
CA ILE A 80 8.60 -7.81 -7.34
C ILE A 80 9.81 -8.60 -7.81
N ARG A 81 10.75 -8.00 -8.55
CA ARG A 81 11.98 -8.67 -8.99
C ARG A 81 12.82 -9.14 -7.82
N ASP A 82 13.04 -8.25 -6.85
CA ASP A 82 13.79 -8.59 -5.64
C ASP A 82 13.10 -9.72 -4.86
N TRP A 83 11.79 -9.64 -4.69
CA TRP A 83 11.02 -10.68 -4.01
C TRP A 83 11.15 -12.04 -4.69
N CYS A 84 11.04 -12.09 -6.02
CA CYS A 84 11.21 -13.33 -6.79
C CYS A 84 12.62 -13.93 -6.67
N CYS A 85 13.62 -13.07 -6.46
CA CYS A 85 15.01 -13.53 -6.25
C CYS A 85 15.28 -14.06 -4.82
N HIS A 86 14.47 -13.63 -3.83
CA HIS A 86 14.70 -13.92 -2.42
C HIS A 86 13.44 -14.47 -1.71
N PRO A 87 12.78 -15.51 -2.24
CA PRO A 87 11.49 -15.97 -1.71
C PRO A 87 11.60 -16.64 -0.34
N ALA A 88 12.78 -17.15 0.02
CA ALA A 88 12.97 -17.91 1.26
C ALA A 88 12.88 -17.03 2.51
N ASP A 89 13.54 -15.89 2.52
CA ASP A 89 13.71 -15.03 3.70
C ASP A 89 12.93 -13.70 3.64
N THR A 90 12.47 -13.32 2.45
CA THR A 90 11.84 -12.05 2.17
C THR A 90 10.31 -12.15 2.18
N TYR A 91 9.68 -11.16 2.77
CA TYR A 91 8.24 -10.93 2.67
C TYR A 91 7.97 -9.57 2.00
N TYR A 92 7.20 -9.59 0.93
CA TYR A 92 6.77 -8.37 0.27
C TYR A 92 5.47 -7.85 0.89
N VAL A 93 5.55 -6.70 1.55
CA VAL A 93 4.39 -5.99 2.08
C VAL A 93 3.86 -5.08 0.98
N ILE A 94 3.05 -5.66 0.12
CA ILE A 94 2.43 -4.94 -1.00
C ILE A 94 1.42 -3.91 -0.47
N GLY A 95 1.56 -2.66 -0.88
CA GLY A 95 0.68 -1.56 -0.46
C GLY A 95 -0.40 -1.20 -1.46
N SER A 96 -0.34 -1.79 -2.63
CA SER A 96 -1.21 -1.51 -3.77
C SER A 96 -2.11 -2.70 -4.10
N THR A 97 -3.24 -2.46 -4.78
CA THR A 97 -4.11 -3.52 -5.30
C THR A 97 -3.58 -4.07 -6.62
N VAL A 98 -2.32 -4.48 -6.63
CA VAL A 98 -1.57 -4.98 -7.79
C VAL A 98 -0.88 -6.30 -7.46
N GLY A 99 -0.28 -6.92 -8.47
CA GLY A 99 0.44 -8.18 -8.32
C GLY A 99 -0.45 -9.40 -8.61
N PRO A 100 0.12 -10.62 -8.43
CA PRO A 100 -0.62 -11.84 -8.69
C PRO A 100 -1.72 -12.10 -7.66
N HIS A 101 -2.72 -12.90 -8.02
CA HIS A 101 -3.69 -13.39 -7.05
C HIS A 101 -2.95 -14.17 -5.93
N PRO A 102 -3.29 -14.00 -4.64
CA PRO A 102 -4.47 -13.30 -4.09
C PRO A 102 -4.19 -11.87 -3.59
N TYR A 103 -3.06 -11.24 -3.91
CA TYR A 103 -2.65 -9.96 -3.31
C TYR A 103 -3.66 -8.81 -3.52
N PRO A 104 -4.23 -8.59 -4.73
CA PRO A 104 -5.22 -7.52 -4.91
C PRO A 104 -6.44 -7.70 -4.02
N ASP A 105 -6.95 -8.93 -3.89
CA ASP A 105 -8.09 -9.27 -3.04
C ASP A 105 -7.76 -9.06 -1.55
N MET A 106 -6.59 -9.51 -1.11
CA MET A 106 -6.13 -9.32 0.28
C MET A 106 -6.05 -7.83 0.63
N VAL A 107 -5.45 -7.02 -0.25
CA VAL A 107 -5.31 -5.57 -0.01
C VAL A 107 -6.68 -4.91 0.00
N ALA A 108 -7.56 -5.22 -0.95
CA ALA A 108 -8.91 -4.66 -1.00
C ALA A 108 -9.71 -4.99 0.27
N ARG A 109 -9.67 -6.25 0.73
CA ARG A 109 -10.35 -6.68 1.97
C ARG A 109 -9.80 -6.01 3.21
N LEU A 110 -8.46 -5.90 3.35
CA LEU A 110 -7.85 -5.23 4.50
C LEU A 110 -8.15 -3.73 4.52
N GLN A 111 -8.29 -3.09 3.36
CA GLN A 111 -8.66 -1.68 3.23
C GLN A 111 -10.17 -1.43 3.29
N SER A 112 -10.99 -2.47 3.21
CA SER A 112 -12.46 -2.32 3.19
C SER A 112 -13.05 -1.76 4.48
N VAL A 113 -12.28 -1.73 5.56
CA VAL A 113 -12.64 -1.02 6.80
C VAL A 113 -13.02 0.44 6.52
N ILE A 114 -12.44 1.07 5.50
CA ILE A 114 -12.76 2.44 5.09
C ILE A 114 -14.25 2.54 4.71
N SER A 115 -14.73 1.69 3.81
CA SER A 115 -16.13 1.72 3.37
C SER A 115 -17.12 1.24 4.45
N GLU A 116 -16.69 0.33 5.33
CA GLU A 116 -17.47 -0.08 6.49
C GLU A 116 -17.69 1.09 7.46
N GLU A 117 -16.64 1.82 7.80
CA GLU A 117 -16.72 2.99 8.67
C GLU A 117 -17.51 4.14 8.02
N ILE A 118 -17.36 4.37 6.71
CA ILE A 118 -18.17 5.36 5.98
C ILE A 118 -19.65 5.05 6.12
N LYS A 119 -20.09 3.79 5.92
CA LYS A 119 -21.49 3.40 6.09
C LYS A 119 -22.00 3.69 7.49
N LYS A 120 -21.23 3.32 8.50
CA LYS A 120 -21.59 3.55 9.91
C LYS A 120 -21.71 5.03 10.23
N GLN A 121 -20.71 5.82 9.87
CA GLN A 121 -20.68 7.26 10.14
C GLN A 121 -21.79 8.00 9.39
N LEU A 122 -22.04 7.66 8.14
CA LEU A 122 -23.09 8.25 7.33
C LEU A 122 -24.48 7.93 7.90
N LYS A 123 -24.67 6.71 8.38
CA LYS A 123 -25.91 6.33 9.07
C LYS A 123 -26.14 7.10 10.36
N GLU A 124 -25.08 7.30 11.15
CA GLU A 124 -25.12 8.08 12.40
C GLU A 124 -25.39 9.56 12.15
N GLN A 125 -24.83 10.13 11.09
CA GLN A 125 -24.91 11.56 10.81
C GLN A 125 -26.13 11.96 9.97
N GLU A 126 -26.52 11.16 8.99
CA GLU A 126 -27.52 11.49 8.00
C GLU A 126 -28.68 10.49 7.92
N GLY A 127 -28.67 9.43 8.72
CA GLY A 127 -29.71 8.39 8.72
C GLY A 127 -29.71 7.47 7.50
N ARG A 128 -28.69 7.54 6.62
CA ARG A 128 -28.57 6.74 5.40
C ARG A 128 -27.22 6.05 5.32
N GLU A 129 -27.14 4.91 4.64
CA GLU A 129 -25.90 4.12 4.50
C GLU A 129 -25.19 4.35 3.16
N TYR A 130 -25.86 4.99 2.21
CA TYR A 130 -25.36 5.18 0.85
C TYR A 130 -25.20 6.66 0.53
N PRO A 131 -23.98 7.11 0.16
CA PRO A 131 -23.75 8.46 -0.31
C PRO A 131 -24.26 8.64 -1.75
N ASP A 132 -24.56 9.88 -2.15
CA ASP A 132 -24.93 10.20 -3.54
C ASP A 132 -23.68 10.12 -4.45
N TYR A 133 -22.52 10.47 -3.92
CA TYR A 133 -21.25 10.46 -4.64
C TYR A 133 -20.16 9.87 -3.74
N LEU A 134 -19.32 9.01 -4.32
CA LEU A 134 -18.17 8.45 -3.66
C LEU A 134 -16.92 8.76 -4.49
N MET A 135 -15.98 9.48 -3.88
CA MET A 135 -14.73 9.88 -4.53
C MET A 135 -13.53 9.40 -3.74
N ALA A 136 -12.53 8.88 -4.43
CA ALA A 136 -11.29 8.39 -3.81
C ALA A 136 -10.08 8.69 -4.68
N CYS A 137 -8.95 9.00 -4.04
CA CYS A 137 -7.67 9.12 -4.73
C CYS A 137 -7.17 7.76 -5.16
N VAL A 138 -6.59 7.69 -6.35
CA VAL A 138 -6.01 6.46 -6.92
C VAL A 138 -4.52 6.66 -7.17
N GLY A 139 -3.68 6.01 -6.36
CA GLY A 139 -2.27 5.79 -6.65
C GLY A 139 -2.07 4.32 -7.03
N GLY A 140 -1.76 3.46 -6.06
CA GLY A 140 -1.72 2.00 -6.23
C GLY A 140 -3.09 1.31 -6.16
N GLY A 141 -4.16 2.06 -5.97
CA GLY A 141 -5.54 1.57 -5.98
C GLY A 141 -6.10 1.10 -4.64
N SER A 142 -5.28 0.95 -3.58
CA SER A 142 -5.74 0.41 -2.31
C SER A 142 -6.78 1.30 -1.62
N ASN A 143 -6.57 2.63 -1.62
CA ASN A 143 -7.53 3.58 -1.07
C ASN A 143 -8.88 3.52 -1.80
N ALA A 144 -8.87 3.53 -3.13
CA ALA A 144 -10.09 3.44 -3.92
C ALA A 144 -10.80 2.10 -3.71
N ALA A 145 -10.06 0.99 -3.76
CA ALA A 145 -10.62 -0.33 -3.51
C ALA A 145 -11.28 -0.42 -2.12
N GLY A 146 -10.61 0.06 -1.07
CA GLY A 146 -11.17 0.09 0.28
C GLY A 146 -12.40 0.97 0.40
N THR A 147 -12.38 2.15 -0.24
CA THR A 147 -13.49 3.10 -0.19
C THR A 147 -14.74 2.57 -0.89
N ILE A 148 -14.60 1.87 -2.02
CA ILE A 148 -15.75 1.40 -2.81
C ILE A 148 -16.18 -0.03 -2.47
N TYR A 149 -15.39 -0.79 -1.70
CA TYR A 149 -15.55 -2.24 -1.50
C TYR A 149 -16.98 -2.67 -1.19
N HIS A 150 -17.60 -2.09 -0.15
CA HIS A 150 -18.96 -2.42 0.27
C HIS A 150 -20.06 -1.68 -0.52
N TYR A 151 -19.68 -0.96 -1.57
CA TYR A 151 -20.60 -0.23 -2.44
C TYR A 151 -20.68 -0.83 -3.85
N ILE A 152 -19.76 -1.74 -4.22
CA ILE A 152 -19.69 -2.30 -5.58
C ILE A 152 -21.03 -2.93 -6.01
N ASP A 153 -21.65 -3.72 -5.14
CA ASP A 153 -22.89 -4.39 -5.43
C ASP A 153 -24.14 -3.49 -5.28
N ALA A 154 -23.97 -2.32 -4.66
CA ALA A 154 -25.04 -1.37 -4.41
C ALA A 154 -25.18 -0.30 -5.51
N VAL A 155 -24.18 -0.21 -6.40
CA VAL A 155 -24.12 0.82 -7.45
C VAL A 155 -24.67 0.26 -8.76
N SER A 156 -25.79 0.82 -9.23
CA SER A 156 -26.32 0.49 -10.56
C SER A 156 -25.51 1.12 -11.71
N TYR A 157 -24.52 1.95 -11.40
CA TYR A 157 -23.76 2.68 -12.41
C TYR A 157 -22.37 3.12 -11.92
N THR A 158 -21.30 2.69 -12.60
CA THR A 158 -19.92 3.12 -12.34
C THR A 158 -19.36 3.90 -13.52
N HIS A 159 -18.81 5.09 -13.26
CA HIS A 159 -17.96 5.79 -14.23
C HIS A 159 -16.50 5.69 -13.82
N LEU A 160 -15.69 5.11 -14.71
CA LEU A 160 -14.25 5.27 -14.72
C LEU A 160 -13.89 6.29 -15.79
N ARG A 161 -13.29 7.39 -15.39
CA ARG A 161 -12.60 8.32 -16.31
C ARG A 161 -11.10 8.17 -16.16
#